data_1906bd9229bbab5b39a4caecd853e0ce
#
_entry.id   1906bd9229bbab5b39a4caecd853e0ce
#
_cell.length_a   1.000
_cell.length_b   1.000
_cell.length_c   1.000
_cell.angle_alpha   90.00
_cell.angle_beta   90.00
_cell.angle_gamma   90.00
#
_symmetry.space_group_name_H-M   'P 1'
#
loop_
_entity.id
_entity.type
_entity.pdbx_description
1 polymer ?
#
loop_
_entity_poly.entity_id
_entity_poly.type
_entity_poly.pdbx_seq_one_letter_code
_entity_poly.pdbx_strand_id
1 'polypeptide(L)'
;MDIRQAGVEVKMGSKTIVEEEEIEEATKNVPKDTFTVLDFIDVFKDMHPEDWKNLVERFGLFGSKRRYTVTTYLSNRLDVYSHKPYSTLTPFTRYKEAKFKDYRRTTKEEKKIFGSPWIAVFKKKLENKNAHAVY
;
A
#
# COMPACT_ATOMS: atom_id res chain seq x y z
N MET A 1 10.59 -8.41 -32.00
CA MET A 1 10.01 -7.95 -31.65
C MET A 1 9.75 -7.78 -31.41
N ASP A 2 9.73 -7.87 -31.08
CA ASP A 2 9.11 -7.37 -30.63
C ASP A 2 8.88 -7.14 -30.32
N ILE A 3 8.93 -7.38 -30.13
CA ILE A 3 8.26 -6.93 -29.76
C ILE A 3 8.07 -6.94 -29.39
N ARG A 4 8.21 -7.28 -29.09
CA ARG A 4 7.66 -7.06 -28.68
C ARG A 4 7.71 -6.82 -28.41
N GLN A 5 8.00 -7.08 -28.49
CA GLN A 5 7.65 -6.61 -28.25
C GLN A 5 7.37 -6.17 -28.19
N ALA A 6 7.76 -6.36 -28.55
CA ALA A 6 7.18 -5.80 -28.46
C ALA A 6 6.76 -5.82 -28.22
N GLY A 7 6.55 -5.99 -28.03
CA GLY A 7 5.81 -5.83 -27.58
C GLY A 7 5.70 -5.97 -26.92
N VAL A 8 5.67 -6.29 -26.60
CA VAL A 8 5.47 -6.18 -25.89
C VAL A 8 5.49 -5.70 -25.44
N GLU A 9 5.59 -5.53 -25.21
CA GLU A 9 5.52 -4.92 -24.67
C GLU A 9 5.13 -4.12 -24.49
N VAL A 10 5.12 -4.07 -24.98
CA VAL A 10 4.75 -3.07 -24.67
C VAL A 10 3.80 -2.59 -24.21
N LYS A 11 3.39 -2.58 -24.22
CA LYS A 11 2.55 -1.98 -23.39
C LYS A 11 3.10 -1.71 -22.12
N MET A 12 4.17 -1.29 -22.15
CA MET A 12 4.99 -1.12 -21.01
C MET A 12 4.50 -0.05 -20.07
N GLY A 13 3.77 0.92 -20.57
CA GLY A 13 3.19 1.95 -19.74
C GLY A 13 2.22 1.41 -18.70
N SER A 14 1.67 0.25 -18.96
CA SER A 14 0.70 -0.36 -18.06
C SER A 14 1.33 -1.31 -17.07
N LYS A 15 2.63 -1.47 -17.11
CA LYS A 15 3.31 -2.36 -16.19
C LYS A 15 3.17 -1.90 -14.76
N THR A 16 2.99 -2.86 -13.88
CA THR A 16 3.00 -2.63 -12.44
C THR A 16 4.42 -2.32 -11.99
N ILE A 17 4.59 -1.22 -11.28
CA ILE A 17 5.91 -0.85 -10.76
C ILE A 17 6.28 -1.75 -9.60
N VAL A 18 5.28 -2.12 -8.78
CA VAL A 18 5.49 -2.92 -7.59
C VAL A 18 4.67 -4.19 -7.72
N GLU A 19 5.33 -5.33 -7.59
CA GLU A 19 4.65 -6.62 -7.65
C GLU A 19 3.89 -6.89 -6.36
N GLU A 20 2.84 -7.72 -6.47
CA GLU A 20 2.03 -8.04 -5.30
C GLU A 20 2.85 -8.75 -4.23
N GLU A 21 3.82 -9.56 -4.63
CA GLU A 21 4.72 -10.23 -3.69
C GLU A 21 5.48 -9.24 -2.82
N GLU A 22 5.86 -8.10 -3.40
CA GLU A 22 6.54 -7.06 -2.64
C GLU A 22 5.61 -6.39 -1.62
N ILE A 23 4.35 -6.20 -2.03
CA ILE A 23 3.33 -5.66 -1.13
C ILE A 23 3.13 -6.63 0.05
N GLU A 24 2.99 -7.91 -0.25
CA GLU A 24 2.79 -8.92 0.78
C GLU A 24 3.98 -9.02 1.73
N GLU A 25 5.17 -9.04 1.17
CA GLU A 25 6.39 -9.16 1.97
C GLU A 25 6.55 -7.97 2.91
N ALA A 26 6.36 -6.77 2.39
CA ALA A 26 6.46 -5.56 3.22
C ALA A 26 5.38 -5.55 4.29
N THR A 27 4.16 -5.96 3.94
CA THR A 27 3.06 -6.03 4.91
C THR A 27 3.41 -6.95 6.07
N LYS A 28 3.97 -8.12 5.76
CA LYS A 28 4.36 -9.07 6.82
C LYS A 28 5.44 -8.52 7.72
N ASN A 29 6.25 -7.60 7.22
CA ASN A 29 7.35 -7.03 7.98
C ASN A 29 6.98 -5.76 8.74
N VAL A 30 5.76 -5.24 8.56
CA VAL A 30 5.29 -4.15 9.41
C VAL A 30 5.15 -4.69 10.83
N PRO A 31 5.80 -4.06 11.83
CA PRO A 31 5.81 -4.62 13.19
C PRO A 31 4.55 -4.32 14.00
N LYS A 32 3.43 -4.08 13.34
CA LYS A 32 2.15 -3.79 13.98
C LYS A 32 1.07 -4.64 13.34
N ASP A 33 0.10 -5.08 14.14
CA ASP A 33 -1.06 -5.81 13.61
C ASP A 33 -2.03 -4.88 12.91
N THR A 34 -2.05 -3.62 13.30
CA THR A 34 -2.88 -2.57 12.70
C THR A 34 -1.96 -1.43 12.31
N PHE A 35 -2.04 -1.00 11.04
CA PHE A 35 -1.08 -0.02 10.53
C PHE A 35 -1.71 0.84 9.43
N THR A 36 -1.06 1.97 9.15
CA THR A 36 -1.47 2.87 8.06
C THR A 36 -0.50 2.72 6.88
N VAL A 37 -0.84 3.37 5.76
CA VAL A 37 0.06 3.38 4.61
C VAL A 37 1.41 4.01 4.98
N LEU A 38 1.44 4.95 5.93
CA LEU A 38 2.70 5.57 6.33
C LEU A 38 3.61 4.57 7.06
N ASP A 39 3.02 3.74 7.91
CA ASP A 39 3.77 2.64 8.55
C ASP A 39 4.29 1.67 7.51
N PHE A 40 3.47 1.35 6.52
CA PHE A 40 3.85 0.46 5.44
C PHE A 40 5.03 1.04 4.65
N ILE A 41 4.96 2.32 4.33
CA ILE A 41 6.02 2.99 3.55
C ILE A 41 7.36 2.92 4.26
N ASP A 42 7.37 3.09 5.58
CA ASP A 42 8.62 3.03 6.35
C ASP A 42 9.33 1.69 6.15
N VAL A 43 8.56 0.60 6.09
CA VAL A 43 9.10 -0.74 5.85
C VAL A 43 9.43 -0.94 4.37
N PHE A 44 8.52 -0.55 3.50
CA PHE A 44 8.65 -0.79 2.06
C PHE A 44 9.90 -0.11 1.48
N LYS A 45 10.13 1.15 1.85
CA LYS A 45 11.27 1.88 1.29
C LYS A 45 12.61 1.32 1.75
N ASP A 46 12.64 0.68 2.93
CA ASP A 46 13.85 0.04 3.41
C ASP A 46 14.08 -1.29 2.70
N MET A 47 13.02 -2.02 2.41
CA MET A 47 13.13 -3.33 1.75
C MET A 47 13.34 -3.21 0.26
N HIS A 48 12.71 -2.20 -0.36
CA HIS A 48 12.71 -2.04 -1.82
C HIS A 48 13.04 -0.60 -2.21
N PRO A 49 14.27 -0.14 -1.92
CA PRO A 49 14.63 1.26 -2.15
C PRO A 49 14.56 1.69 -3.62
N GLU A 50 14.87 0.78 -4.56
CA GLU A 50 14.79 1.12 -5.98
C GLU A 50 13.36 1.33 -6.42
N ASP A 51 12.47 0.43 -5.99
CA ASP A 51 11.06 0.58 -6.32
C ASP A 51 10.47 1.82 -5.69
N TRP A 52 10.89 2.12 -4.45
CA TRP A 52 10.43 3.35 -3.79
C TRP A 52 10.85 4.58 -4.59
N LYS A 53 12.09 4.61 -5.04
CA LYS A 53 12.59 5.72 -5.84
C LYS A 53 11.78 5.88 -7.13
N ASN A 54 11.51 4.77 -7.80
CA ASN A 54 10.73 4.80 -9.02
C ASN A 54 9.30 5.29 -8.79
N LEU A 55 8.70 4.89 -7.67
CA LEU A 55 7.36 5.34 -7.31
C LEU A 55 7.32 6.84 -7.06
N VAL A 56 8.30 7.36 -6.34
CA VAL A 56 8.35 8.79 -6.04
C VAL A 56 8.55 9.58 -7.33
N GLU A 57 9.39 9.10 -8.24
CA GLU A 57 9.59 9.76 -9.53
C GLU A 57 8.30 9.78 -10.35
N ARG A 58 7.56 8.70 -10.31
CA ARG A 58 6.36 8.60 -11.12
C ARG A 58 5.16 9.34 -10.55
N PHE A 59 4.92 9.18 -9.25
CA PHE A 59 3.70 9.73 -8.63
C PHE A 59 3.94 10.96 -7.79
N GLY A 60 5.15 11.12 -7.23
CA GLY A 60 5.48 12.24 -6.38
C GLY A 60 4.98 12.07 -4.96
N LEU A 61 5.56 12.86 -4.08
CA LEU A 61 5.17 12.93 -2.68
C LEU A 61 4.10 14.00 -2.51
N PHE A 62 3.39 13.97 -1.39
CA PHE A 62 2.43 15.01 -1.08
C PHE A 62 3.15 16.36 -1.07
N GLY A 63 2.52 17.35 -1.67
CA GLY A 63 3.12 18.67 -1.78
C GLY A 63 3.75 18.95 -3.14
N SER A 64 3.84 17.93 -4.01
CA SER A 64 4.39 18.09 -5.35
C SER A 64 3.35 18.61 -6.35
N LYS A 65 2.20 19.05 -5.85
CA LYS A 65 1.09 19.58 -6.64
C LYS A 65 0.42 18.53 -7.52
N ARG A 66 0.50 17.28 -7.11
CA ARG A 66 -0.19 16.18 -7.79
C ARG A 66 -1.30 15.67 -6.88
N ARG A 67 -2.43 15.35 -7.49
CA ARG A 67 -3.55 14.79 -6.73
C ARG A 67 -3.32 13.33 -6.37
N TYR A 68 -2.69 12.60 -7.27
CA TYR A 68 -2.43 11.18 -7.08
C TYR A 68 -0.95 11.02 -6.76
N THR A 69 -0.65 10.78 -5.50
CA THR A 69 0.73 10.66 -5.02
C THR A 69 1.07 9.21 -4.74
N VAL A 70 2.32 8.97 -4.35
CA VAL A 70 2.78 7.63 -4.03
C VAL A 70 1.98 7.03 -2.86
N THR A 71 1.56 7.86 -1.90
CA THR A 71 0.74 7.35 -0.79
C THR A 71 -0.61 6.86 -1.29
N THR A 72 -1.21 7.57 -2.25
CA THR A 72 -2.46 7.13 -2.85
C THR A 72 -2.29 5.80 -3.58
N TYR A 73 -1.20 5.71 -4.36
CA TYR A 73 -0.92 4.48 -5.11
C TYR A 73 -0.77 3.29 -4.17
N LEU A 74 0.05 3.42 -3.13
CA LEU A 74 0.29 2.31 -2.22
C LEU A 74 -0.94 1.97 -1.36
N SER A 75 -1.72 2.99 -0.98
CA SER A 75 -2.99 2.74 -0.28
C SER A 75 -3.91 1.88 -1.14
N ASN A 76 -4.01 2.21 -2.43
CA ASN A 76 -4.85 1.44 -3.34
C ASN A 76 -4.32 0.03 -3.53
N ARG A 77 -2.99 -0.14 -3.58
CA ARG A 77 -2.41 -1.47 -3.70
C ARG A 77 -2.70 -2.31 -2.47
N LEU A 78 -2.63 -1.71 -1.28
CA LEU A 78 -2.96 -2.42 -0.04
C LEU A 78 -4.44 -2.79 0.01
N ASP A 79 -5.32 -1.88 -0.44
CA ASP A 79 -6.75 -2.15 -0.51
C ASP A 79 -7.01 -3.38 -1.39
N VAL A 80 -6.48 -3.37 -2.61
CA VAL A 80 -6.65 -4.48 -3.55
C VAL A 80 -6.10 -5.78 -2.96
N TYR A 81 -4.89 -5.72 -2.39
CA TYR A 81 -4.28 -6.90 -1.79
C TYR A 81 -5.13 -7.45 -0.64
N SER A 82 -5.74 -6.56 0.15
CA SER A 82 -6.53 -7.00 1.31
C SER A 82 -7.73 -7.86 0.92
N HIS A 83 -8.17 -7.75 -0.34
CA HIS A 83 -9.34 -8.51 -0.82
C HIS A 83 -8.96 -9.83 -1.48
N LYS A 84 -7.68 -10.14 -1.58
CA LYS A 84 -7.26 -11.43 -2.14
C LYS A 84 -7.49 -12.54 -1.12
N PRO A 85 -7.89 -13.73 -1.58
CA PRO A 85 -8.18 -14.82 -0.64
C PRO A 85 -6.98 -15.26 0.19
N TYR A 86 -5.76 -15.07 -0.34
CA TYR A 86 -4.53 -15.46 0.35
C TYR A 86 -3.91 -14.32 1.15
N SER A 87 -4.58 -13.17 1.21
CA SER A 87 -4.03 -12.00 1.88
C SER A 87 -3.87 -12.22 3.39
N THR A 88 -2.80 -11.65 3.96
CA THR A 88 -2.61 -11.64 5.41
C THR A 88 -3.43 -10.53 6.06
N LEU A 89 -4.08 -9.69 5.27
CA LEU A 89 -4.91 -8.60 5.77
C LEU A 89 -6.39 -8.97 5.73
N THR A 90 -7.16 -8.42 6.67
CA THR A 90 -8.61 -8.49 6.56
C THR A 90 -9.04 -7.56 5.43
N PRO A 91 -10.15 -7.89 4.74
CA PRO A 91 -10.60 -7.03 3.63
C PRO A 91 -10.89 -5.62 4.10
N PHE A 92 -10.30 -4.66 3.41
CA PHE A 92 -10.44 -3.25 3.75
C PHE A 92 -11.80 -2.74 3.26
N THR A 93 -12.47 -1.92 4.08
CA THR A 93 -13.77 -1.35 3.73
C THR A 93 -13.63 0.15 3.50
N ARG A 94 -13.96 0.60 2.28
CA ARG A 94 -13.86 2.01 1.91
C ARG A 94 -14.91 2.82 2.66
N TYR A 95 -14.57 4.08 2.94
CA TYR A 95 -15.44 4.93 3.74
C TYR A 95 -16.83 5.12 3.12
N LYS A 96 -16.94 5.09 1.80
CA LYS A 96 -18.24 5.25 1.15
C LYS A 96 -19.21 4.13 1.52
N GLU A 97 -18.67 2.95 1.78
CA GLU A 97 -19.49 1.78 2.08
C GLU A 97 -19.75 1.61 3.56
N ALA A 98 -18.82 2.05 4.40
CA ALA A 98 -18.91 1.78 5.82
C ALA A 98 -18.64 2.99 6.70
N LYS A 99 -18.84 4.19 6.18
CA LYS A 99 -18.76 5.42 6.96
C LYS A 99 -17.50 5.52 7.81
N PHE A 100 -16.34 5.42 7.17
CA PHE A 100 -15.03 5.54 7.84
C PHE A 100 -14.69 4.39 8.79
N LYS A 101 -15.32 3.24 8.61
CA LYS A 101 -15.06 2.09 9.49
C LYS A 101 -13.57 1.76 9.61
N ASP A 102 -12.87 1.68 8.46
CA ASP A 102 -11.45 1.31 8.46
C ASP A 102 -10.57 2.55 8.26
N TYR A 103 -10.96 3.64 8.90
CA TYR A 103 -10.21 4.90 8.86
C TYR A 103 -10.06 5.45 10.25
N ARG A 104 -9.06 6.31 10.43
CA ARG A 104 -8.95 7.11 11.63
C ARG A 104 -8.50 8.51 11.26
N ARG A 105 -8.62 9.42 12.20
CA ARG A 105 -8.14 10.77 11.96
C ARG A 105 -6.61 10.78 11.97
N THR A 106 -6.04 11.61 11.08
CA THR A 106 -4.60 11.81 11.06
C THR A 106 -4.18 12.71 12.20
N THR A 107 -2.96 12.50 12.69
CA THR A 107 -2.32 13.44 13.61
C THR A 107 -1.88 14.65 12.81
N LYS A 108 -1.44 15.72 13.50
CA LYS A 108 -0.92 16.92 12.83
C LYS A 108 0.28 16.57 11.95
N GLU A 109 1.18 15.74 12.47
CA GLU A 109 2.37 15.34 11.73
C GLU A 109 2.02 14.53 10.50
N GLU A 110 1.10 13.58 10.67
CA GLU A 110 0.67 12.75 9.53
C GLU A 110 -0.01 13.59 8.46
N LYS A 111 -0.81 14.57 8.87
CA LYS A 111 -1.52 15.42 7.92
C LYS A 111 -0.54 16.22 7.06
N LYS A 112 0.58 16.63 7.63
CA LYS A 112 1.61 17.35 6.89
C LYS A 112 2.21 16.49 5.79
N ILE A 113 2.28 15.19 6.00
CA ILE A 113 2.87 14.24 5.05
C ILE A 113 1.82 13.71 4.10
N PHE A 114 0.65 13.40 4.61
CA PHE A 114 -0.41 12.71 3.88
C PHE A 114 -1.42 13.65 3.24
N GLY A 115 -1.72 14.76 3.91
CA GLY A 115 -2.57 15.81 3.36
C GLY A 115 -4.05 15.66 3.62
N SER A 116 -4.49 14.54 4.17
CA SER A 116 -5.91 14.28 4.41
C SER A 116 -6.20 14.22 5.90
N PRO A 117 -7.41 14.63 6.34
CA PRO A 117 -7.79 14.46 7.74
C PRO A 117 -8.12 13.03 8.12
N TRP A 118 -8.25 12.14 7.14
CA TRP A 118 -8.56 10.72 7.37
C TRP A 118 -7.51 9.85 6.70
N ILE A 119 -7.11 8.78 7.37
CA ILE A 119 -6.15 7.85 6.82
C ILE A 119 -6.66 6.42 7.01
N ALA A 120 -6.47 5.62 5.97
CA ALA A 120 -6.89 4.22 5.98
C ALA A 120 -6.06 3.41 6.98
N VAL A 121 -6.71 2.46 7.65
CA VAL A 121 -6.10 1.58 8.63
C VAL A 121 -6.29 0.15 8.14
N PHE A 122 -5.17 -0.57 8.01
CA PHE A 122 -5.16 -1.96 7.56
C PHE A 122 -4.90 -2.87 8.74
N LYS A 123 -5.52 -4.05 8.74
CA LYS A 123 -5.46 -4.97 9.87
C LYS A 123 -5.05 -6.36 9.41
N LYS A 124 -4.09 -6.94 10.10
CA LYS A 124 -3.67 -8.30 9.83
C LYS A 124 -4.71 -9.27 10.36
N LYS A 125 -4.87 -10.41 9.68
CA LYS A 125 -5.84 -11.41 10.08
C LYS A 125 -5.47 -12.00 11.44
N LEU A 126 -6.47 -12.11 12.29
CA LEU A 126 -6.29 -12.59 13.63
C LEU A 126 -5.88 -14.06 13.68
N GLU A 127 -6.40 -14.83 12.75
CA GLU A 127 -6.10 -16.26 12.71
C GLU A 127 -4.63 -16.55 12.43
N ASN A 128 -3.95 -15.68 11.70
CA ASN A 128 -2.51 -15.84 11.48
C ASN A 128 -1.74 -15.68 12.78
N LYS A 129 -2.19 -14.74 13.60
CA LYS A 129 -1.60 -14.49 14.90
C LYS A 129 -1.87 -15.66 15.86
N ASN A 130 -3.09 -16.18 15.82
CA ASN A 130 -3.49 -17.30 16.67
C ASN A 130 -2.73 -18.57 16.30
N ALA A 131 -2.48 -18.78 15.02
CA ALA A 131 -1.73 -19.93 14.57
C ALA A 131 -0.32 -19.93 15.14
N HIS A 132 0.29 -18.77 15.24
CA HIS A 132 1.60 -18.64 15.86
C HIS A 132 1.55 -18.89 17.35
N ALA A 133 0.50 -18.41 17.99
CA ALA A 133 0.35 -18.56 19.43
C ALA A 133 0.19 -20.02 19.85
N VAL A 134 -0.37 -20.84 18.99
CA VAL A 134 -0.59 -22.26 19.28
C VAL A 134 0.69 -23.06 19.29
N TYR A 135 1.66 -22.64 18.51
CA TYR A 135 2.93 -23.34 18.40
C TYR A 135 4.06 -22.60 19.10
#